data_42ebea6cf05c75d46712535afd78f2b2
#
_entry.id   42ebea6cf05c75d46712535afd78f2b2
#
_cell.length_a   1.000
_cell.length_b   1.000
_cell.length_c   1.000
_cell.angle_alpha   90.00
_cell.angle_beta   90.00
_cell.angle_gamma   90.00
#
_symmetry.space_group_name_H-M   'P 1'
#
loop_
_entity.id
_entity.type
_entity.pdbx_description
1 polymer ?
#
loop_
_entity_poly.entity_id
_entity_poly.type
_entity_poly.pdbx_seq_one_letter_code
_entity_poly.pdbx_strand_id
1 'polypeptide(L)'
;GTADVDLVIVHNQPVDEIREIIGMTPEVTLDIHHIEQSYYSPPRKVRKDPWIGSSLCFDPLLLYNKGHWFEFMQASVEAGFFSPEYVIHRSGLFSNEARLLFTELENQRNLGSSIYISSYLKIIEDGCNAVACLSGLPLTDRTLMKRFNEVAEAINREDLAPILYGLIL
;
A
#
# COMPACT_ATOMS: atom_id res chain seq x y z
N GLY A 1 19.73 7.05 10.69
CA GLY A 1 18.35 7.08 10.18
C GLY A 1 17.41 6.60 11.24
N THR A 2 16.20 7.16 11.31
CA THR A 2 15.12 6.70 12.18
C THR A 2 14.57 5.40 11.62
N ALA A 3 14.29 4.43 12.48
CA ALA A 3 13.59 3.20 12.14
C ALA A 3 12.14 3.29 12.65
N ASP A 4 11.18 2.96 11.81
CA ASP A 4 9.78 2.83 12.23
C ASP A 4 9.46 1.34 12.36
N VAL A 5 8.76 0.99 13.42
CA VAL A 5 8.23 -0.35 13.64
C VAL A 5 6.71 -0.25 13.51
N ASP A 6 6.19 -0.85 12.44
CA ASP A 6 4.75 -0.88 12.19
C ASP A 6 4.11 -2.04 12.97
N LEU A 7 3.13 -1.74 13.80
CA LEU A 7 2.35 -2.70 14.58
C LEU A 7 0.87 -2.59 14.23
N VAL A 8 0.25 -3.72 13.95
CA VAL A 8 -1.21 -3.79 13.75
C VAL A 8 -1.85 -4.52 14.92
N ILE A 9 -2.78 -3.86 15.60
CA ILE A 9 -3.60 -4.46 16.67
C ILE A 9 -5.01 -4.65 16.15
N VAL A 10 -5.44 -5.91 16.10
CA VAL A 10 -6.79 -6.26 15.64
C VAL A 10 -7.72 -6.44 16.84
N HIS A 11 -8.76 -5.63 16.90
CA HIS A 11 -9.76 -5.60 17.98
C HIS A 11 -11.03 -6.35 17.58
N ASN A 12 -11.61 -7.05 18.52
CA ASN A 12 -12.90 -7.72 18.33
C ASN A 12 -14.11 -6.82 18.63
N GLN A 13 -13.86 -5.58 19.03
CA GLN A 13 -14.86 -4.55 19.32
C GLN A 13 -14.48 -3.25 18.61
N PRO A 14 -15.44 -2.33 18.39
CA PRO A 14 -15.14 -1.01 17.86
C PRO A 14 -14.08 -0.28 18.67
N VAL A 15 -13.23 0.49 17.98
CA VAL A 15 -12.17 1.30 18.59
C VAL A 15 -12.32 2.75 18.15
N ASP A 16 -12.09 3.67 19.09
CA ASP A 16 -12.17 5.12 18.83
C ASP A 16 -10.87 5.65 18.22
N GLU A 17 -9.73 5.10 18.61
CA GLU A 17 -8.41 5.48 18.12
C GLU A 17 -7.95 4.53 17.03
N ILE A 18 -7.69 5.08 15.83
CA ILE A 18 -7.28 4.29 14.66
C ILE A 18 -5.77 4.20 14.50
N ARG A 19 -5.01 5.14 15.07
CA ARG A 19 -3.55 5.19 14.95
C ARG A 19 -2.92 5.85 16.15
N GLU A 20 -1.86 5.26 16.65
CA GLU A 20 -1.05 5.75 17.76
C GLU A 20 0.44 5.76 17.36
N ILE A 21 1.15 6.84 17.63
CA ILE A 21 2.58 6.96 17.34
C ILE A 21 3.34 7.17 18.63
N ILE A 22 4.23 6.23 18.96
CA ILE A 22 5.01 6.25 20.21
C ILE A 22 6.49 6.33 19.88
N GLY A 23 7.17 7.39 20.33
CA GLY A 23 8.62 7.47 20.30
C GLY A 23 9.22 6.55 21.37
N MET A 24 9.87 5.46 20.93
CA MET A 24 10.52 4.51 21.84
C MET A 24 11.92 4.98 22.22
N THR A 25 12.67 5.48 21.25
CA THR A 25 13.98 6.13 21.40
C THR A 25 14.06 7.31 20.43
N PRO A 26 15.13 8.15 20.48
CA PRO A 26 15.34 9.18 19.46
C PRO A 26 15.43 8.66 18.01
N GLU A 27 15.77 7.38 17.84
CA GLU A 27 15.97 6.76 16.53
C GLU A 27 14.85 5.76 16.16
N VAL A 28 13.96 5.38 17.09
CA VAL A 28 12.94 4.34 16.87
C VAL A 28 11.56 4.85 17.24
N THR A 29 10.65 4.77 16.30
CA THR A 29 9.24 5.09 16.47
C THR A 29 8.39 3.83 16.29
N LEU A 30 7.41 3.63 17.16
CA LEU A 30 6.39 2.61 17.02
C LEU A 30 5.13 3.25 16.43
N ASP A 31 4.69 2.79 15.27
CA ASP A 31 3.48 3.22 14.59
C ASP A 31 2.42 2.10 14.73
N ILE A 32 1.41 2.35 15.54
CA ILE A 32 0.40 1.35 15.89
C ILE A 32 -0.88 1.66 15.12
N HIS A 33 -1.33 0.72 14.32
CA HIS A 33 -2.63 0.78 13.64
C HIS A 33 -3.64 -0.10 14.35
N HIS A 34 -4.74 0.50 14.82
CA HIS A 34 -5.86 -0.20 15.44
C HIS A 34 -6.92 -0.50 14.38
N ILE A 35 -7.19 -1.78 14.15
CA ILE A 35 -8.14 -2.23 13.13
C ILE A 35 -9.18 -3.12 13.77
N GLU A 36 -10.44 -2.89 13.45
CA GLU A 36 -11.51 -3.79 13.90
C GLU A 36 -11.49 -5.11 13.13
N GLN A 37 -11.73 -6.21 13.82
CA GLN A 37 -11.81 -7.54 13.22
C GLN A 37 -12.87 -7.61 12.11
N SER A 38 -13.94 -6.83 12.21
CA SER A 38 -14.99 -6.71 11.19
C SER A 38 -14.47 -6.27 9.82
N TYR A 39 -13.36 -5.51 9.79
CA TYR A 39 -12.72 -5.07 8.56
C TYR A 39 -12.24 -6.24 7.70
N TYR A 40 -11.80 -7.30 8.33
CA TYR A 40 -11.28 -8.49 7.65
C TYR A 40 -12.37 -9.43 7.12
N SER A 41 -13.64 -9.12 7.34
CA SER A 41 -14.76 -9.97 6.94
C SER A 41 -15.63 -9.29 5.85
N PRO A 42 -15.96 -9.96 4.77
CA PRO A 42 -15.47 -11.29 4.36
C PRO A 42 -14.06 -11.21 3.74
N PRO A 43 -13.28 -12.31 3.73
CA PRO A 43 -11.90 -12.34 3.19
C PRO A 43 -11.75 -11.78 1.77
N ARG A 44 -12.76 -11.95 0.93
CA ARG A 44 -12.80 -11.38 -0.44
C ARG A 44 -12.69 -9.85 -0.48
N LYS A 45 -13.15 -9.16 0.59
CA LYS A 45 -13.01 -7.70 0.71
C LYS A 45 -11.54 -7.34 0.92
N VAL A 46 -10.87 -8.08 1.79
CA VAL A 46 -9.45 -7.88 2.11
C VAL A 46 -8.55 -8.17 0.91
N ARG A 47 -8.88 -9.16 0.07
CA ARG A 47 -8.14 -9.42 -1.18
C ARG A 47 -8.12 -8.23 -2.14
N LYS A 48 -9.11 -7.34 -2.04
CA LYS A 48 -9.22 -6.12 -2.85
C LYS A 48 -8.42 -4.95 -2.30
N ASP A 49 -8.04 -5.00 -1.02
CA ASP A 49 -7.27 -3.97 -0.37
C ASP A 49 -5.78 -4.19 -0.65
N PRO A 50 -5.09 -3.22 -1.29
CA PRO A 50 -3.69 -3.39 -1.64
C PRO A 50 -2.76 -3.38 -0.42
N TRP A 51 -3.11 -2.70 0.66
CA TRP A 51 -2.26 -2.54 1.85
C TRP A 51 -2.53 -3.63 2.90
N ILE A 52 -3.76 -3.74 3.37
CA ILE A 52 -4.12 -4.71 4.41
C ILE A 52 -4.08 -6.14 3.87
N GLY A 53 -4.55 -6.38 2.63
CA GLY A 53 -4.45 -7.68 1.99
C GLY A 53 -3.00 -8.12 1.83
N SER A 54 -2.13 -7.20 1.46
CA SER A 54 -0.70 -7.43 1.35
C SER A 54 -0.05 -7.74 2.68
N SER A 55 -0.38 -7.01 3.75
CA SER A 55 0.20 -7.24 5.08
C SER A 55 -0.10 -8.64 5.63
N LEU A 56 -1.19 -9.27 5.19
CA LEU A 56 -1.50 -10.67 5.55
C LEU A 56 -0.71 -11.69 4.72
N CYS A 57 -0.38 -11.36 3.46
CA CYS A 57 0.22 -12.32 2.52
C CYS A 57 1.75 -12.33 2.54
N PHE A 58 2.41 -11.36 3.18
CA PHE A 58 3.87 -11.20 3.19
C PHE A 58 4.45 -11.26 4.59
N ASP A 59 4.56 -12.45 5.12
CA ASP A 59 5.27 -12.84 6.34
C ASP A 59 5.18 -11.87 7.53
N PRO A 60 3.99 -11.46 7.98
CA PRO A 60 3.87 -10.62 9.15
C PRO A 60 4.36 -11.37 10.39
N LEU A 61 5.13 -10.70 11.24
CA LEU A 61 5.55 -11.27 12.51
C LEU A 61 4.36 -11.31 13.47
N LEU A 62 3.80 -12.50 13.70
CA LEU A 62 2.69 -12.68 14.62
C LEU A 62 3.18 -12.66 16.07
N LEU A 63 2.84 -11.59 16.80
CA LEU A 63 3.20 -11.43 18.22
C LEU A 63 2.18 -12.06 19.17
N TYR A 64 0.90 -11.98 18.83
CA TYR A 64 -0.19 -12.54 19.64
C TYR A 64 -1.35 -12.98 18.77
N ASN A 65 -1.92 -14.14 19.08
CA ASN A 65 -3.08 -14.68 18.37
C ASN A 65 -4.01 -15.42 19.34
N LYS A 66 -5.30 -15.16 19.24
CA LYS A 66 -6.31 -15.85 20.02
C LYS A 66 -7.19 -16.71 19.12
N GLY A 67 -7.23 -18.02 19.41
CA GLY A 67 -8.14 -18.96 18.73
C GLY A 67 -7.83 -19.17 17.25
N HIS A 68 -6.55 -19.05 16.85
CA HIS A 68 -6.11 -19.25 15.45
C HIS A 68 -6.82 -18.37 14.41
N TRP A 69 -7.39 -17.25 14.87
CA TRP A 69 -8.11 -16.34 13.97
C TRP A 69 -7.22 -15.78 12.86
N PHE A 70 -5.99 -15.41 13.23
CA PHE A 70 -5.06 -14.79 12.27
C PHE A 70 -4.68 -15.77 11.16
N GLU A 71 -4.27 -17.00 11.49
CA GLU A 71 -3.88 -18.00 10.51
C GLU A 71 -5.04 -18.37 9.59
N PHE A 72 -6.27 -18.50 10.16
CA PHE A 72 -7.45 -18.71 9.34
C PHE A 72 -7.70 -17.58 8.36
N MET A 73 -7.57 -16.33 8.81
CA MET A 73 -7.77 -15.15 7.97
C MET A 73 -6.68 -15.03 6.91
N GLN A 74 -5.41 -15.21 7.30
CA GLN A 74 -4.27 -15.21 6.40
C GLN A 74 -4.46 -16.25 5.28
N ALA A 75 -4.68 -17.51 5.63
CA ALA A 75 -4.92 -18.56 4.65
C ALA A 75 -6.12 -18.27 3.73
N SER A 76 -7.20 -17.72 4.30
CA SER A 76 -8.41 -17.36 3.54
C SER A 76 -8.16 -16.22 2.56
N VAL A 77 -7.32 -15.24 2.90
CA VAL A 77 -6.98 -14.13 2.00
C VAL A 77 -5.99 -14.60 0.95
N GLU A 78 -4.91 -15.27 1.35
CA GLU A 78 -3.83 -15.75 0.49
C GLU A 78 -4.34 -16.68 -0.62
N ALA A 79 -5.28 -17.58 -0.31
CA ALA A 79 -5.87 -18.51 -1.27
C ALA A 79 -6.41 -17.88 -2.56
N GLY A 80 -6.66 -16.57 -2.58
CA GLY A 80 -7.15 -15.89 -3.77
C GLY A 80 -6.52 -14.52 -4.02
N PHE A 81 -5.58 -14.09 -3.19
CA PHE A 81 -5.01 -12.75 -3.28
C PHE A 81 -4.35 -12.46 -4.63
N PHE A 82 -3.69 -13.46 -5.22
CA PHE A 82 -3.02 -13.37 -6.51
C PHE A 82 -3.91 -13.78 -7.70
N SER A 83 -5.20 -14.04 -7.47
CA SER A 83 -6.13 -14.28 -8.59
C SER A 83 -6.24 -13.04 -9.48
N PRO A 84 -6.27 -13.21 -10.83
CA PRO A 84 -6.25 -12.09 -11.77
C PRO A 84 -7.29 -11.00 -11.49
N GLU A 85 -8.49 -11.40 -11.07
CA GLU A 85 -9.57 -10.45 -10.74
C GLU A 85 -9.21 -9.48 -9.61
N TYR A 86 -8.52 -9.98 -8.55
CA TYR A 86 -8.11 -9.16 -7.41
C TYR A 86 -6.85 -8.35 -7.72
N VAL A 87 -5.93 -8.92 -8.49
CA VAL A 87 -4.74 -8.19 -8.98
C VAL A 87 -5.18 -6.98 -9.82
N ILE A 88 -6.05 -7.21 -10.82
CA ILE A 88 -6.59 -6.15 -11.67
C ILE A 88 -7.35 -5.11 -10.84
N HIS A 89 -8.13 -5.56 -9.85
CA HIS A 89 -8.87 -4.65 -8.99
C HIS A 89 -7.93 -3.72 -8.22
N ARG A 90 -6.89 -4.26 -7.55
CA ARG A 90 -5.93 -3.45 -6.77
C ARG A 90 -5.12 -2.50 -7.66
N SER A 91 -4.64 -2.98 -8.79
CA SER A 91 -3.98 -2.13 -9.81
C SER A 91 -4.93 -1.02 -10.29
N GLY A 92 -6.21 -1.36 -10.50
CA GLY A 92 -7.24 -0.43 -10.93
C GLY A 92 -7.51 0.70 -9.92
N LEU A 93 -7.43 0.44 -8.63
CA LEU A 93 -7.59 1.47 -7.60
C LEU A 93 -6.57 2.60 -7.78
N PHE A 94 -5.30 2.24 -7.84
CA PHE A 94 -4.21 3.20 -8.02
C PHE A 94 -4.24 3.89 -9.39
N SER A 95 -4.46 3.13 -10.48
CA SER A 95 -4.47 3.72 -11.82
C SER A 95 -5.64 4.68 -12.03
N ASN A 96 -6.79 4.45 -11.41
CA ASN A 96 -7.93 5.37 -11.48
C ASN A 96 -7.66 6.64 -10.68
N GLU A 97 -7.07 6.52 -9.48
CA GLU A 97 -6.70 7.67 -8.66
C GLU A 97 -5.67 8.55 -9.39
N ALA A 98 -4.62 7.94 -9.95
CA ALA A 98 -3.63 8.67 -10.75
C ALA A 98 -4.27 9.43 -11.92
N ARG A 99 -5.23 8.82 -12.64
CA ARG A 99 -5.92 9.48 -13.75
C ARG A 99 -6.82 10.62 -13.30
N LEU A 100 -7.52 10.45 -12.19
CA LEU A 100 -8.36 11.52 -11.63
C LEU A 100 -7.51 12.72 -11.24
N LEU A 101 -6.45 12.50 -10.46
CA LEU A 101 -5.52 13.55 -10.04
C LEU A 101 -4.84 14.22 -11.25
N PHE A 102 -4.47 13.46 -12.26
CA PHE A 102 -3.89 14.00 -13.49
C PHE A 102 -4.88 14.93 -14.21
N THR A 103 -6.13 14.50 -14.36
CA THR A 103 -7.18 15.31 -15.00
C THR A 103 -7.47 16.58 -14.20
N GLU A 104 -7.48 16.50 -12.87
CA GLU A 104 -7.63 17.66 -12.00
C GLU A 104 -6.47 18.64 -12.17
N LEU A 105 -5.24 18.12 -12.20
CA LEU A 105 -4.02 18.93 -12.38
C LEU A 105 -4.00 19.65 -13.73
N GLU A 106 -4.42 19.02 -14.82
CA GLU A 106 -4.55 19.63 -16.14
C GLU A 106 -5.59 20.76 -16.19
N ASN A 107 -6.69 20.61 -15.43
CA ASN A 107 -7.78 21.58 -15.42
C ASN A 107 -7.51 22.80 -14.50
N GLN A 108 -6.61 22.67 -13.53
CA GLN A 108 -6.33 23.72 -12.55
C GLN A 108 -5.09 24.55 -12.90
N ARG A 109 -5.27 25.60 -13.69
CA ARG A 109 -4.18 26.45 -14.19
C ARG A 109 -3.51 27.35 -13.13
N ASN A 110 -4.07 27.48 -11.91
CA ASN A 110 -3.62 28.43 -10.88
C ASN A 110 -3.31 27.78 -9.54
N LEU A 111 -2.83 26.55 -9.55
CA LEU A 111 -2.36 25.88 -8.31
C LEU A 111 -1.07 26.52 -7.81
N GLY A 112 -0.98 26.74 -6.51
CA GLY A 112 0.30 27.09 -5.88
C GLY A 112 1.34 26.01 -6.15
N SER A 113 2.60 26.39 -6.35
CA SER A 113 3.69 25.46 -6.73
C SER A 113 3.79 24.23 -5.81
N SER A 114 3.54 24.37 -4.51
CA SER A 114 3.59 23.25 -3.56
C SER A 114 2.50 22.21 -3.82
N ILE A 115 1.26 22.67 -4.06
CA ILE A 115 0.12 21.77 -4.35
C ILE A 115 0.36 21.07 -5.68
N TYR A 116 0.84 21.78 -6.69
CA TYR A 116 1.17 21.19 -7.98
C TYR A 116 2.20 20.07 -7.85
N ILE A 117 3.30 20.32 -7.15
CA ILE A 117 4.38 19.34 -6.95
C ILE A 117 3.87 18.11 -6.17
N SER A 118 3.11 18.32 -5.08
CA SER A 118 2.58 17.20 -4.29
C SER A 118 1.60 16.33 -5.09
N SER A 119 0.71 16.96 -5.88
CA SER A 119 -0.22 16.22 -6.75
C SER A 119 0.53 15.48 -7.86
N TYR A 120 1.55 16.07 -8.45
CA TYR A 120 2.39 15.45 -9.47
C TYR A 120 3.11 14.22 -8.92
N LEU A 121 3.74 14.34 -7.75
CA LEU A 121 4.41 13.21 -7.10
C LEU A 121 3.42 12.11 -6.72
N LYS A 122 2.22 12.46 -6.28
CA LYS A 122 1.17 11.48 -5.98
C LYS A 122 0.69 10.73 -7.22
N ILE A 123 0.56 11.40 -8.35
CA ILE A 123 0.24 10.75 -9.64
C ILE A 123 1.31 9.72 -10.01
N ILE A 124 2.58 10.07 -9.84
CA ILE A 124 3.70 9.15 -10.12
C ILE A 124 3.66 7.96 -9.16
N GLU A 125 3.50 8.20 -7.86
CA GLU A 125 3.40 7.15 -6.84
C GLU A 125 2.27 6.17 -7.17
N ASP A 126 1.07 6.67 -7.44
CA ASP A 126 -0.09 5.84 -7.75
C ASP A 126 0.09 5.08 -9.08
N GLY A 127 0.68 5.72 -10.09
CA GLY A 127 1.06 5.06 -11.34
C GLY A 127 2.03 3.89 -11.12
N CYS A 128 3.06 4.10 -10.31
CA CYS A 128 4.00 3.04 -9.94
C CYS A 128 3.34 1.93 -9.12
N ASN A 129 2.43 2.28 -8.21
CA ASN A 129 1.70 1.31 -7.40
C ASN A 129 0.67 0.51 -8.21
N ALA A 130 0.07 1.10 -9.23
CA ALA A 130 -0.74 0.35 -10.19
C ALA A 130 0.07 -0.75 -10.88
N VAL A 131 1.31 -0.45 -11.27
CA VAL A 131 2.25 -1.42 -11.85
C VAL A 131 2.69 -2.45 -10.80
N ALA A 132 3.07 -2.01 -9.60
CA ALA A 132 3.53 -2.88 -8.53
C ALA A 132 2.51 -3.95 -8.14
N CYS A 133 1.22 -3.58 -8.10
CA CYS A 133 0.14 -4.52 -7.81
C CYS A 133 -0.02 -5.64 -8.84
N LEU A 134 0.54 -5.50 -10.05
CA LEU A 134 0.52 -6.57 -11.07
C LEU A 134 1.47 -7.72 -10.72
N SER A 135 2.59 -7.43 -10.05
CA SER A 135 3.60 -8.42 -9.68
C SER A 135 3.61 -8.79 -8.20
N GLY A 136 2.97 -7.98 -7.33
CA GLY A 136 3.03 -8.24 -5.90
C GLY A 136 2.43 -7.15 -5.04
N LEU A 137 3.28 -6.50 -4.23
CA LEU A 137 2.94 -5.50 -3.23
C LEU A 137 2.99 -4.09 -3.77
N PRO A 138 2.13 -3.19 -3.30
CA PRO A 138 2.37 -1.78 -3.47
C PRO A 138 3.70 -1.36 -2.79
N LEU A 139 4.30 -0.32 -3.32
CA LEU A 139 5.54 0.25 -2.82
C LEU A 139 5.23 1.47 -1.95
N THR A 140 5.91 1.59 -0.81
CA THR A 140 5.86 2.80 -0.01
C THR A 140 6.77 3.87 -0.62
N ASP A 141 6.55 5.15 -0.30
CA ASP A 141 7.39 6.28 -0.76
C ASP A 141 8.88 6.01 -0.58
N ARG A 142 9.26 5.40 0.55
CA ARG A 142 10.66 5.07 0.88
C ARG A 142 11.26 3.99 -0.01
N THR A 143 10.44 3.08 -0.51
CA THR A 143 10.86 1.90 -1.27
C THR A 143 10.64 2.07 -2.77
N LEU A 144 9.79 3.01 -3.20
CA LEU A 144 9.40 3.19 -4.59
C LEU A 144 10.61 3.30 -5.51
N MET A 145 11.46 4.30 -5.31
CA MET A 145 12.62 4.54 -6.16
C MET A 145 13.65 3.41 -6.13
N LYS A 146 13.72 2.66 -5.03
CA LYS A 146 14.69 1.57 -4.86
C LYS A 146 14.24 0.28 -5.51
N ARG A 147 12.92 0.00 -5.50
CA ARG A 147 12.37 -1.30 -5.87
C ARG A 147 11.57 -1.30 -7.15
N PHE A 148 11.27 -0.13 -7.72
CA PHE A 148 10.44 -0.09 -8.94
C PHE A 148 11.08 -0.79 -10.14
N ASN A 149 12.42 -0.80 -10.23
CA ASN A 149 13.12 -1.57 -11.27
C ASN A 149 12.83 -3.07 -11.15
N GLU A 150 12.91 -3.63 -9.94
CA GLU A 150 12.59 -5.05 -9.67
C GLU A 150 11.13 -5.38 -10.06
N VAL A 151 10.22 -4.45 -9.77
CA VAL A 151 8.80 -4.56 -10.12
C VAL A 151 8.60 -4.56 -11.64
N ALA A 152 9.25 -3.64 -12.34
CA ALA A 152 9.16 -3.53 -13.79
C ALA A 152 9.72 -4.79 -14.50
N GLU A 153 10.84 -5.30 -14.01
CA GLU A 153 11.43 -6.57 -14.48
C GLU A 153 10.47 -7.75 -14.28
N ALA A 154 9.83 -7.84 -13.11
CA ALA A 154 8.92 -8.94 -12.78
C ALA A 154 7.70 -9.06 -13.73
N ILE A 155 7.32 -7.95 -14.37
CA ILE A 155 6.23 -7.94 -15.38
C ILE A 155 6.74 -7.85 -16.83
N ASN A 156 8.05 -8.02 -17.06
CA ASN A 156 8.74 -7.89 -18.36
C ASN A 156 8.53 -6.51 -19.02
N ARG A 157 8.63 -5.44 -18.20
CA ARG A 157 8.50 -4.05 -18.63
C ARG A 157 9.63 -3.19 -18.06
N GLU A 158 10.87 -3.61 -18.33
CA GLU A 158 12.10 -2.92 -17.91
C GLU A 158 12.17 -1.48 -18.42
N ASP A 159 11.43 -1.18 -19.50
CA ASP A 159 11.28 0.15 -20.07
C ASP A 159 10.64 1.17 -19.11
N LEU A 160 9.87 0.72 -18.10
CA LEU A 160 9.16 1.60 -17.18
C LEU A 160 10.10 2.30 -16.18
N ALA A 161 11.19 1.67 -15.77
CA ALA A 161 12.10 2.26 -14.79
C ALA A 161 12.82 3.51 -15.34
N PRO A 162 13.42 3.51 -16.55
CA PRO A 162 13.95 4.74 -17.16
C PRO A 162 12.90 5.83 -17.34
N ILE A 163 11.65 5.47 -17.66
CA ILE A 163 10.57 6.44 -17.80
C ILE A 163 10.30 7.12 -16.44
N LEU A 164 10.19 6.33 -15.36
CA LEU A 164 10.01 6.88 -14.01
C LEU A 164 11.11 7.87 -13.65
N TYR A 165 12.38 7.51 -13.89
CA TYR A 165 13.50 8.41 -13.61
C TYR A 165 13.41 9.69 -14.41
N GLY A 166 13.01 9.64 -15.69
CA GLY A 166 12.83 10.82 -16.53
C GLY A 166 11.67 11.73 -16.13
N LEU A 167 10.70 11.21 -15.34
CA LEU A 167 9.61 12.01 -14.79
C LEU A 167 9.99 12.76 -13.49
N ILE A 168 11.00 12.29 -12.77
CA ILE A 168 11.37 12.83 -11.45
C ILE A 168 12.64 13.69 -11.53
N LEU A 169 13.56 13.40 -12.43
CA LEU A 169 14.85 14.08 -12.62
C LEU A 169 14.79 15.09 -13.74
#